data_6a22c9959fe1b0df148fbd929930a09d
#
_entry.id   6a22c9959fe1b0df148fbd929930a09d
#
_cell.length_a   1.000
_cell.length_b   1.000
_cell.length_c   1.000
_cell.angle_alpha   90.00
_cell.angle_beta   90.00
_cell.angle_gamma   90.00
#
_symmetry.space_group_name_H-M   'P 1'
#
loop_
_entity.id
_entity.type
_entity.pdbx_description
1 polymer ?
#
loop_
_entity_poly.entity_id
_entity_poly.type
_entity_poly.pdbx_seq_one_letter_code
_entity_poly.pdbx_strand_id
1 'polypeptide(L)'
;DLLRNKITEFDVLTSTKKIDNKDIFKYKTFQELFQDVDKANESKTQSLSELQDDYDVIKDDKDFYIVNPNSHEASRKLGLSTFATRKNDETNNKDSAWCTTFSNRSHWDSYYYDKDVTFYYVLNKKNNEKHAIAVLRDGHLNVYDSKDKQLSSLQKEKLFKTLNKEIFKHRVSKSEREKKKLESLKKMLKNTKDQGNLYLSSLTSLPESVKFENKGSLYLSSLTSLPESVKFENQGYLDLNSLASLPE
;
A
#
# COMPACT_ATOMS: atom_id res chain seq x y z
N ASP A 1 24.18 15.32 17.62
CA ASP A 1 23.08 14.99 16.68
C ASP A 1 22.83 13.48 16.53
N LEU A 2 23.86 12.60 16.45
CA LEU A 2 23.69 11.15 16.30
C LEU A 2 22.92 10.53 17.45
N LEU A 3 23.27 10.83 18.70
CA LEU A 3 22.60 10.34 19.89
C LEU A 3 21.11 10.73 19.92
N ARG A 4 20.81 11.99 19.60
CA ARG A 4 19.44 12.50 19.55
C ARG A 4 18.59 11.75 18.50
N ASN A 5 19.17 11.50 17.33
CA ASN A 5 18.50 10.75 16.27
C ASN A 5 18.21 9.31 16.73
N LYS A 6 19.19 8.63 17.35
CA LYS A 6 19.02 7.25 17.84
C LYS A 6 18.00 7.13 18.97
N ILE A 7 17.94 8.13 19.87
CA ILE A 7 16.88 8.19 20.91
C ILE A 7 15.49 8.36 20.26
N THR A 8 15.38 9.25 19.27
CA THR A 8 14.11 9.42 18.54
C THR A 8 13.69 8.14 17.79
N GLU A 9 14.65 7.45 17.15
CA GLU A 9 14.40 6.15 16.51
C GLU A 9 13.94 5.10 17.54
N PHE A 10 14.61 5.03 18.70
CA PHE A 10 14.23 4.15 19.80
C PHE A 10 12.79 4.39 20.27
N ASP A 11 12.39 5.65 20.49
CA ASP A 11 11.03 6.01 20.91
C ASP A 11 9.99 5.56 19.87
N VAL A 12 10.28 5.70 18.59
CA VAL A 12 9.43 5.22 17.50
C VAL A 12 9.36 3.69 17.51
N LEU A 13 10.47 3.00 17.66
CA LEU A 13 10.54 1.54 17.63
C LEU A 13 9.87 0.91 18.85
N THR A 14 10.00 1.50 20.04
CA THR A 14 9.30 1.05 21.24
C THR A 14 7.81 1.28 21.16
N SER A 15 7.39 2.45 20.68
CA SER A 15 5.97 2.75 20.47
C SER A 15 5.32 1.80 19.46
N THR A 16 6.11 1.27 18.52
CA THR A 16 5.67 0.32 17.48
C THR A 16 5.87 -1.15 17.89
N LYS A 17 6.28 -1.44 19.12
CA LYS A 17 6.59 -2.78 19.66
C LYS A 17 7.63 -3.55 18.82
N LYS A 18 8.58 -2.86 18.21
CA LYS A 18 9.68 -3.43 17.43
C LYS A 18 10.95 -3.68 18.24
N ILE A 19 11.03 -3.09 19.41
CA ILE A 19 12.03 -3.33 20.44
C ILE A 19 11.31 -3.85 21.68
N ASP A 20 11.75 -4.97 22.23
CA ASP A 20 11.16 -5.58 23.42
C ASP A 20 11.44 -4.77 24.67
N ASN A 21 12.67 -4.24 24.79
CA ASN A 21 13.06 -3.39 25.88
C ASN A 21 12.55 -1.95 25.67
N LYS A 22 11.49 -1.58 26.39
CA LYS A 22 10.83 -0.27 26.27
C LYS A 22 11.45 0.81 27.15
N ASP A 23 12.38 0.47 28.01
CA ASP A 23 13.00 1.36 28.96
C ASP A 23 14.45 1.64 28.56
N ILE A 24 14.70 2.86 28.07
CA ILE A 24 16.04 3.28 27.63
C ILE A 24 17.10 3.18 28.74
N PHE A 25 16.70 3.28 30.02
CA PHE A 25 17.62 3.20 31.15
C PHE A 25 18.10 1.77 31.47
N LYS A 26 17.53 0.75 30.81
CA LYS A 26 18.00 -0.63 30.92
C LYS A 26 19.22 -0.95 30.07
N TYR A 27 19.56 -0.09 29.11
CA TYR A 27 20.77 -0.22 28.33
C TYR A 27 21.97 0.27 29.14
N LYS A 28 22.99 -0.57 29.29
CA LYS A 28 24.20 -0.26 30.04
C LYS A 28 25.10 0.74 29.31
N THR A 29 25.03 0.75 27.98
CA THR A 29 25.83 1.62 27.12
C THR A 29 24.99 2.15 25.94
N PHE A 30 25.40 3.30 25.39
CA PHE A 30 24.81 3.78 24.13
C PHE A 30 25.05 2.84 22.96
N GLN A 31 26.12 2.06 23.00
CA GLN A 31 26.42 1.08 21.96
C GLN A 31 25.38 -0.06 21.92
N GLU A 32 24.96 -0.56 23.08
CA GLU A 32 23.88 -1.55 23.18
C GLU A 32 22.55 -0.99 22.66
N LEU A 33 22.20 0.25 23.05
CA LEU A 33 21.02 0.92 22.53
C LEU A 33 21.07 1.06 20.99
N PHE A 34 22.21 1.48 20.44
CA PHE A 34 22.37 1.66 19.00
C PHE A 34 22.26 0.33 18.27
N GLN A 35 22.88 -0.73 18.78
CA GLN A 35 22.77 -2.07 18.19
C GLN A 35 21.34 -2.59 18.13
N ASP A 36 20.54 -2.40 19.20
CA ASP A 36 19.14 -2.81 19.20
C ASP A 36 18.28 -1.98 18.24
N VAL A 37 18.53 -0.66 18.18
CA VAL A 37 17.87 0.24 17.23
C VAL A 37 18.22 -0.15 15.79
N ASP A 38 19.49 -0.40 15.50
CA ASP A 38 19.95 -0.79 14.17
C ASP A 38 19.37 -2.15 13.75
N LYS A 39 19.43 -3.16 14.65
CA LYS A 39 18.84 -4.48 14.44
C LYS A 39 17.31 -4.41 14.17
N ALA A 40 16.59 -3.58 14.91
CA ALA A 40 15.17 -3.38 14.70
C ALA A 40 14.88 -2.64 13.37
N ASN A 41 15.75 -1.73 12.94
CA ASN A 41 15.68 -1.09 11.63
C ASN A 41 16.06 -2.05 10.49
N GLU A 42 17.04 -2.94 10.68
CA GLU A 42 17.41 -3.99 9.72
C GLU A 42 16.25 -4.97 9.49
N SER A 43 15.54 -5.39 10.55
CA SER A 43 14.33 -6.21 10.41
C SER A 43 13.22 -5.50 9.62
N LYS A 44 13.15 -4.15 9.71
CA LYS A 44 12.27 -3.32 8.90
C LYS A 44 12.71 -3.29 7.43
N THR A 45 14.01 -3.22 7.19
CA THR A 45 14.59 -3.24 5.83
C THR A 45 14.39 -4.60 5.17
N GLN A 46 14.56 -5.71 5.91
CA GLN A 46 14.26 -7.05 5.41
C GLN A 46 12.78 -7.20 5.03
N SER A 47 11.84 -6.68 5.84
CA SER A 47 10.42 -6.75 5.53
C SER A 47 10.02 -5.92 4.30
N LEU A 48 10.81 -4.90 3.94
CA LEU A 48 10.63 -4.12 2.70
C LEU A 48 11.36 -4.77 1.52
N SER A 49 12.49 -5.45 1.74
CA SER A 49 13.19 -6.19 0.69
C SER A 49 12.38 -7.37 0.15
N GLU A 50 11.57 -8.03 0.99
CA GLU A 50 10.61 -9.06 0.57
C GLU A 50 9.52 -8.53 -0.37
N LEU A 51 9.31 -7.21 -0.41
CA LEU A 51 8.32 -6.53 -1.25
C LEU A 51 8.95 -5.81 -2.43
N GLN A 52 10.23 -6.02 -2.72
CA GLN A 52 10.96 -5.24 -3.73
C GLN A 52 10.30 -5.28 -5.11
N ASP A 53 9.62 -6.37 -5.44
CA ASP A 53 8.84 -6.52 -6.68
C ASP A 53 7.42 -5.93 -6.60
N ASP A 54 6.97 -5.58 -5.41
CA ASP A 54 5.60 -5.09 -5.16
C ASP A 54 5.49 -3.56 -5.15
N TYR A 55 6.60 -2.85 -5.32
CA TYR A 55 6.61 -1.40 -5.49
C TYR A 55 7.81 -0.94 -6.33
N ASP A 56 7.65 0.20 -6.99
CA ASP A 56 8.74 0.83 -7.75
C ASP A 56 9.27 2.04 -6.97
N VAL A 57 10.60 2.18 -6.88
CA VAL A 57 11.24 3.42 -6.46
C VAL A 57 11.33 4.34 -7.67
N ILE A 58 10.53 5.39 -7.67
CA ILE A 58 10.45 6.35 -8.77
C ILE A 58 11.54 7.40 -8.63
N LYS A 59 11.84 7.79 -7.41
CA LYS A 59 12.88 8.77 -7.10
C LYS A 59 13.42 8.53 -5.69
N ASP A 60 14.73 8.53 -5.58
CA ASP A 60 15.45 8.52 -4.30
C ASP A 60 16.68 9.40 -4.39
N ASP A 61 16.51 10.69 -4.06
CA ASP A 61 17.61 11.67 -4.05
C ASP A 61 17.71 12.38 -2.68
N LYS A 62 18.52 13.43 -2.62
CA LYS A 62 18.71 14.21 -1.39
C LYS A 62 17.44 14.93 -0.91
N ASP A 63 16.50 15.21 -1.83
CA ASP A 63 15.33 16.04 -1.56
C ASP A 63 14.06 15.20 -1.38
N PHE A 64 13.92 14.12 -2.16
CA PHE A 64 12.68 13.33 -2.21
C PHE A 64 12.93 11.83 -2.23
N TYR A 65 12.03 11.10 -1.58
CA TYR A 65 11.82 9.68 -1.75
C TYR A 65 10.41 9.45 -2.28
N ILE A 66 10.28 8.86 -3.45
CA ILE A 66 8.99 8.65 -4.13
C ILE A 66 8.88 7.20 -4.54
N VAL A 67 7.78 6.56 -4.16
CA VAL A 67 7.50 5.17 -4.49
C VAL A 67 6.10 5.02 -5.09
N ASN A 68 5.96 4.02 -5.95
CA ASN A 68 4.68 3.59 -6.50
C ASN A 68 4.39 2.16 -6.00
N PRO A 69 3.47 1.95 -5.05
CA PRO A 69 3.07 0.61 -4.63
C PRO A 69 2.23 -0.06 -5.73
N ASN A 70 2.51 -1.34 -5.99
CA ASN A 70 1.83 -2.17 -6.99
C ASN A 70 0.94 -3.24 -6.35
N SER A 71 0.93 -3.34 -5.02
CA SER A 71 0.07 -4.24 -4.25
C SER A 71 -0.48 -3.57 -2.99
N HIS A 72 -1.59 -4.09 -2.47
CA HIS A 72 -2.14 -3.62 -1.20
C HIS A 72 -1.15 -3.80 -0.04
N GLU A 73 -0.44 -4.92 -0.01
CA GLU A 73 0.54 -5.20 1.04
C GLU A 73 1.70 -4.20 1.01
N ALA A 74 2.24 -3.89 -0.18
CA ALA A 74 3.26 -2.86 -0.33
C ALA A 74 2.74 -1.49 0.06
N SER A 75 1.53 -1.12 -0.38
CA SER A 75 0.87 0.13 0.03
C SER A 75 0.76 0.25 1.54
N ARG A 76 0.28 -0.81 2.20
CA ARG A 76 0.12 -0.85 3.65
C ARG A 76 1.44 -0.78 4.39
N LYS A 77 2.42 -1.61 4.03
CA LYS A 77 3.75 -1.61 4.69
C LYS A 77 4.49 -0.29 4.50
N LEU A 78 4.49 0.28 3.31
CA LEU A 78 5.07 1.59 3.03
C LEU A 78 4.37 2.71 3.82
N GLY A 79 3.04 2.71 3.82
CA GLY A 79 2.23 3.67 4.57
C GLY A 79 2.53 3.62 6.06
N LEU A 80 2.57 2.44 6.67
CA LEU A 80 2.83 2.26 8.11
C LEU A 80 4.28 2.54 8.50
N SER A 81 5.25 2.24 7.63
CA SER A 81 6.67 2.33 7.98
C SER A 81 7.26 3.70 7.71
N THR A 82 6.95 4.29 6.56
CA THR A 82 7.71 5.43 6.03
C THR A 82 6.86 6.70 5.93
N PHE A 83 5.59 6.56 5.54
CA PHE A 83 4.82 7.71 5.09
C PHE A 83 3.86 8.30 6.13
N ALA A 84 2.83 7.59 6.54
CA ALA A 84 1.86 8.13 7.50
C ALA A 84 1.29 7.02 8.37
N THR A 85 1.11 7.32 9.66
CA THR A 85 0.51 6.37 10.61
C THR A 85 -0.51 7.08 11.48
N ARG A 86 -1.63 6.40 11.77
CA ARG A 86 -2.57 6.72 12.83
C ARG A 86 -2.97 5.43 13.55
N LYS A 87 -3.43 5.56 14.77
CA LYS A 87 -4.06 4.45 15.49
C LYS A 87 -5.46 4.25 14.88
N ASN A 88 -5.79 3.02 14.50
CA ASN A 88 -7.16 2.66 14.19
C ASN A 88 -7.86 2.33 15.51
N ASP A 89 -8.82 3.16 15.92
CA ASP A 89 -9.50 3.03 17.22
C ASP A 89 -10.43 1.81 17.28
N GLU A 90 -10.92 1.32 16.14
CA GLU A 90 -11.81 0.16 16.07
C GLU A 90 -11.05 -1.17 16.23
N THR A 91 -9.86 -1.29 15.65
CA THR A 91 -9.08 -2.54 15.62
C THR A 91 -7.89 -2.55 16.57
N ASN A 92 -7.59 -1.42 17.22
CA ASN A 92 -6.39 -1.19 17.99
C ASN A 92 -5.07 -1.42 17.20
N ASN A 93 -5.15 -1.54 15.88
CA ASN A 93 -4.03 -1.67 14.97
C ASN A 93 -3.55 -0.28 14.51
N LYS A 94 -2.26 -0.18 14.19
CA LYS A 94 -1.72 1.02 13.55
C LYS A 94 -1.94 0.91 12.06
N ASP A 95 -2.86 1.71 11.54
CA ASP A 95 -3.01 1.95 10.11
C ASP A 95 -2.43 3.32 9.75
N SER A 96 -2.06 3.52 8.49
CA SER A 96 -1.71 4.85 8.02
C SER A 96 -2.96 5.73 7.92
N ALA A 97 -2.78 7.04 7.80
CA ALA A 97 -3.92 7.94 7.60
C ALA A 97 -4.61 7.72 6.25
N TRP A 98 -3.89 7.25 5.23
CA TRP A 98 -4.44 7.02 3.89
C TRP A 98 -5.25 5.72 3.84
N CYS A 99 -6.50 5.82 3.38
CA CYS A 99 -7.43 4.69 3.31
C CYS A 99 -6.91 3.49 2.48
N THR A 100 -6.05 3.75 1.48
CA THR A 100 -5.40 2.71 0.67
C THR A 100 -4.37 1.87 1.42
N THR A 101 -3.98 2.29 2.62
CA THR A 101 -2.99 1.61 3.47
C THR A 101 -3.61 0.95 4.70
N PHE A 102 -4.94 0.92 4.79
CA PHE A 102 -5.65 0.24 5.87
C PHE A 102 -5.47 -1.28 5.78
N SER A 103 -5.67 -1.96 6.91
CA SER A 103 -5.68 -3.43 6.96
C SER A 103 -6.78 -4.03 6.08
N ASN A 104 -7.94 -3.37 6.02
CA ASN A 104 -8.99 -3.70 5.07
C ASN A 104 -8.62 -3.18 3.68
N ARG A 105 -8.49 -4.10 2.74
CA ARG A 105 -8.06 -3.81 1.37
C ARG A 105 -9.14 -3.21 0.46
N SER A 106 -10.40 -3.10 0.92
CA SER A 106 -11.53 -2.68 0.07
C SER A 106 -11.31 -1.35 -0.67
N HIS A 107 -10.71 -0.36 0.02
CA HIS A 107 -10.37 0.92 -0.61
C HIS A 107 -9.28 0.77 -1.67
N TRP A 108 -8.22 -0.02 -1.37
CA TRP A 108 -7.19 -0.31 -2.34
C TRP A 108 -7.77 -0.99 -3.59
N ASP A 109 -8.54 -2.04 -3.41
CA ASP A 109 -9.12 -2.81 -4.51
C ASP A 109 -10.01 -1.92 -5.39
N SER A 110 -10.91 -1.15 -4.78
CA SER A 110 -11.78 -0.23 -5.51
C SER A 110 -11.01 0.82 -6.31
N TYR A 111 -9.95 1.40 -5.76
CA TYR A 111 -9.18 2.40 -6.49
C TYR A 111 -8.25 1.78 -7.52
N TYR A 112 -7.50 0.75 -7.14
CA TYR A 112 -6.44 0.18 -7.96
C TYR A 112 -6.99 -0.67 -9.11
N TYR A 113 -7.96 -1.53 -8.83
CA TYR A 113 -8.56 -2.41 -9.83
C TYR A 113 -9.74 -1.76 -10.55
N ASP A 114 -10.75 -1.21 -9.84
CA ASP A 114 -11.99 -0.75 -10.46
C ASP A 114 -11.82 0.62 -11.14
N LYS A 115 -11.15 1.58 -10.48
CA LYS A 115 -11.02 2.96 -10.98
C LYS A 115 -9.72 3.22 -11.73
N ASP A 116 -8.84 2.23 -11.81
CA ASP A 116 -7.54 2.32 -12.50
C ASP A 116 -6.66 3.49 -11.99
N VAL A 117 -6.63 3.70 -10.69
CA VAL A 117 -5.83 4.73 -10.04
C VAL A 117 -4.40 4.25 -9.83
N THR A 118 -3.43 5.08 -10.16
CA THR A 118 -2.02 4.85 -9.81
C THR A 118 -1.67 5.69 -8.60
N PHE A 119 -1.07 5.08 -7.57
CA PHE A 119 -0.67 5.77 -6.34
C PHE A 119 0.82 6.03 -6.32
N TYR A 120 1.19 7.21 -5.80
CA TYR A 120 2.57 7.54 -5.46
C TYR A 120 2.60 8.05 -4.02
N TYR A 121 3.54 7.53 -3.24
CA TYR A 121 3.83 8.05 -1.91
C TYR A 121 5.09 8.86 -1.95
N VAL A 122 5.03 10.08 -1.44
CA VAL A 122 6.08 11.10 -1.54
C VAL A 122 6.52 11.49 -0.14
N LEU A 123 7.81 11.38 0.14
CA LEU A 123 8.47 11.94 1.31
C LEU A 123 9.39 13.06 0.86
N ASN A 124 9.16 14.28 1.34
CA ASN A 124 10.12 15.37 1.26
C ASN A 124 11.13 15.21 2.40
N LYS A 125 12.37 14.84 2.07
CA LYS A 125 13.41 14.56 3.06
C LYS A 125 13.90 15.81 3.81
N LYS A 126 13.69 17.02 3.27
CA LYS A 126 14.12 18.28 3.89
C LYS A 126 13.27 18.67 5.09
N ASN A 127 11.97 18.48 5.00
CA ASN A 127 11.01 18.93 6.02
C ASN A 127 10.12 17.80 6.55
N ASN A 128 10.38 16.56 6.13
CA ASN A 128 9.63 15.36 6.51
C ASN A 128 8.13 15.42 6.14
N GLU A 129 7.74 16.29 5.20
CA GLU A 129 6.38 16.31 4.68
C GLU A 129 6.09 15.06 3.85
N LYS A 130 4.91 14.50 4.03
CA LYS A 130 4.46 13.27 3.39
C LYS A 130 3.17 13.48 2.64
N HIS A 131 3.12 12.98 1.42
CA HIS A 131 1.95 13.10 0.55
C HIS A 131 1.62 11.78 -0.13
N ALA A 132 0.33 11.50 -0.30
CA ALA A 132 -0.17 10.51 -1.24
C ALA A 132 -0.70 11.22 -2.49
N ILE A 133 -0.28 10.77 -3.66
CA ILE A 133 -0.74 11.28 -4.94
C ILE A 133 -1.47 10.16 -5.66
N ALA A 134 -2.75 10.38 -5.96
CA ALA A 134 -3.57 9.51 -6.76
C ALA A 134 -3.68 10.08 -8.17
N VAL A 135 -3.17 9.34 -9.16
CA VAL A 135 -3.28 9.69 -10.59
C VAL A 135 -4.46 8.95 -11.16
N LEU A 136 -5.50 9.69 -11.53
CA LEU A 136 -6.71 9.14 -12.12
C LEU A 136 -6.49 8.74 -13.59
N ARG A 137 -7.42 7.97 -14.14
CA ARG A 137 -7.37 7.48 -15.52
C ARG A 137 -7.23 8.60 -16.58
N ASP A 138 -7.86 9.74 -16.34
CA ASP A 138 -7.79 10.94 -17.18
C ASP A 138 -6.51 11.78 -16.99
N GLY A 139 -5.62 11.34 -16.06
CA GLY A 139 -4.38 12.03 -15.72
C GLY A 139 -4.56 13.12 -14.67
N HIS A 140 -5.75 13.30 -14.12
CA HIS A 140 -5.97 14.23 -13.02
C HIS A 140 -5.23 13.75 -11.75
N LEU A 141 -4.64 14.71 -10.99
CA LEU A 141 -3.87 14.43 -9.79
C LEU A 141 -4.65 14.86 -8.54
N ASN A 142 -5.00 13.89 -7.70
CA ASN A 142 -5.44 14.16 -6.34
C ASN A 142 -4.27 13.99 -5.39
N VAL A 143 -4.03 14.98 -4.53
CA VAL A 143 -2.90 15.00 -3.59
C VAL A 143 -3.45 15.13 -2.18
N TYR A 144 -2.98 14.27 -1.29
CA TYR A 144 -3.39 14.19 0.10
C TYR A 144 -2.18 14.39 1.01
N ASP A 145 -2.36 15.08 2.13
CA ASP A 145 -1.35 15.19 3.18
C ASP A 145 -1.25 13.90 4.04
N SER A 146 -0.37 13.91 5.04
CA SER A 146 -0.18 12.78 5.95
C SER A 146 -1.39 12.45 6.84
N LYS A 147 -2.42 13.30 6.84
CA LYS A 147 -3.68 13.14 7.59
C LYS A 147 -4.85 12.77 6.68
N ASP A 148 -4.58 12.40 5.43
CA ASP A 148 -5.58 12.07 4.40
C ASP A 148 -6.47 13.28 3.99
N LYS A 149 -5.99 14.50 4.22
CA LYS A 149 -6.69 15.70 3.79
C LYS A 149 -6.24 16.09 2.38
N GLN A 150 -7.20 16.26 1.47
CA GLN A 150 -6.90 16.69 0.11
C GLN A 150 -6.33 18.11 0.07
N LEU A 151 -5.22 18.31 -0.64
CA LEU A 151 -4.61 19.62 -0.82
C LEU A 151 -5.44 20.53 -1.73
N SER A 152 -5.53 21.81 -1.35
CA SER A 152 -6.08 22.86 -2.20
C SER A 152 -5.20 23.08 -3.45
N SER A 153 -5.74 23.78 -4.47
CA SER A 153 -5.01 24.09 -5.69
C SER A 153 -3.71 24.85 -5.41
N LEU A 154 -3.74 25.81 -4.49
CA LEU A 154 -2.55 26.59 -4.11
C LEU A 154 -1.47 25.71 -3.43
N GLN A 155 -1.87 24.79 -2.56
CA GLN A 155 -0.95 23.86 -1.90
C GLN A 155 -0.33 22.88 -2.91
N LYS A 156 -1.14 22.38 -3.85
CA LYS A 156 -0.65 21.53 -4.97
C LYS A 156 0.37 22.29 -5.83
N GLU A 157 0.08 23.55 -6.17
CA GLU A 157 1.00 24.39 -6.94
C GLU A 157 2.34 24.59 -6.20
N LYS A 158 2.30 24.88 -4.90
CA LYS A 158 3.49 25.01 -4.07
C LYS A 158 4.31 23.71 -4.03
N LEU A 159 3.66 22.56 -3.85
CA LEU A 159 4.32 21.25 -3.87
C LEU A 159 5.00 21.00 -5.24
N PHE A 160 4.30 21.24 -6.35
CA PHE A 160 4.80 20.98 -7.69
C PHE A 160 5.81 22.02 -8.21
N LYS A 161 6.02 23.15 -7.51
CA LYS A 161 7.16 24.03 -7.75
C LYS A 161 8.49 23.39 -7.33
N THR A 162 8.46 22.54 -6.30
CA THR A 162 9.65 21.83 -5.79
C THR A 162 9.76 20.42 -6.33
N LEU A 163 8.62 19.79 -6.61
CA LEU A 163 8.51 18.44 -7.13
C LEU A 163 8.09 18.47 -8.59
N ASN A 164 8.92 17.95 -9.49
CA ASN A 164 8.58 17.92 -10.92
C ASN A 164 7.32 17.06 -11.16
N LYS A 165 6.23 17.71 -11.57
CA LYS A 165 4.95 17.07 -11.87
C LYS A 165 5.06 16.02 -12.98
N GLU A 166 6.02 16.17 -13.90
CA GLU A 166 6.23 15.24 -15.02
C GLU A 166 6.56 13.81 -14.56
N ILE A 167 7.14 13.64 -13.34
CA ILE A 167 7.38 12.33 -12.73
C ILE A 167 6.11 11.47 -12.70
N PHE A 168 4.95 12.10 -12.46
CA PHE A 168 3.65 11.43 -12.37
C PHE A 168 2.97 11.24 -13.72
N LYS A 169 3.51 11.85 -14.79
CA LYS A 169 3.04 11.61 -16.16
C LYS A 169 3.68 10.39 -16.81
N HIS A 170 4.84 9.95 -16.30
CA HIS A 170 5.43 8.67 -16.71
C HIS A 170 4.53 7.53 -16.23
N ARG A 171 3.44 7.36 -16.96
CA ARG A 171 2.65 6.15 -16.88
C ARG A 171 3.54 5.01 -17.35
N VAL A 172 3.85 4.08 -16.47
CA VAL A 172 4.14 2.72 -16.87
C VAL A 172 3.16 2.38 -18.00
N SER A 173 3.64 1.87 -19.12
CA SER A 173 2.80 1.60 -20.30
C SER A 173 1.53 0.83 -19.86
N LYS A 174 0.42 1.04 -20.54
CA LYS A 174 -0.84 0.34 -20.20
C LYS A 174 -0.60 -1.17 -20.09
N SER A 175 0.16 -1.76 -21.00
CA SER A 175 0.51 -3.19 -21.02
C SER A 175 1.33 -3.60 -19.78
N GLU A 176 2.27 -2.79 -19.36
CA GLU A 176 3.11 -3.08 -18.20
C GLU A 176 2.33 -2.93 -16.87
N ARG A 177 1.42 -1.96 -16.78
CA ARG A 177 0.48 -1.86 -15.66
C ARG A 177 -0.47 -3.05 -15.58
N GLU A 178 -1.03 -3.46 -16.71
CA GLU A 178 -1.89 -4.64 -16.79
C GLU A 178 -1.13 -5.90 -16.36
N LYS A 179 0.14 -6.03 -16.78
CA LYS A 179 1.00 -7.12 -16.31
C LYS A 179 1.22 -7.09 -14.81
N LYS A 180 1.58 -5.94 -14.23
CA LYS A 180 1.76 -5.78 -12.77
C LYS A 180 0.47 -6.03 -12.00
N LYS A 181 -0.68 -5.53 -12.49
CA LYS A 181 -1.99 -5.84 -11.92
C LYS A 181 -2.28 -7.34 -11.93
N LEU A 182 -2.01 -8.00 -13.05
CA LEU A 182 -2.22 -9.45 -13.16
C LEU A 182 -1.32 -10.24 -12.21
N GLU A 183 -0.05 -9.87 -12.07
CA GLU A 183 0.87 -10.52 -11.11
C GLU A 183 0.44 -10.29 -9.66
N SER A 184 0.05 -9.06 -9.30
CA SER A 184 -0.50 -8.74 -7.99
C SER A 184 -1.79 -9.52 -7.71
N LEU A 185 -2.67 -9.62 -8.70
CA LEU A 185 -3.90 -10.41 -8.61
C LEU A 185 -3.59 -11.89 -8.40
N LYS A 186 -2.71 -12.49 -9.20
CA LYS A 186 -2.29 -13.89 -9.05
C LYS A 186 -1.72 -14.16 -7.66
N LYS A 187 -0.89 -13.25 -7.13
CA LYS A 187 -0.34 -13.35 -5.78
C LYS A 187 -1.44 -13.31 -4.72
N MET A 188 -2.39 -12.39 -4.86
CA MET A 188 -3.54 -12.29 -3.97
C MET A 188 -4.43 -13.54 -4.01
N LEU A 189 -4.72 -14.05 -5.21
CA LEU A 189 -5.59 -15.21 -5.41
C LEU A 189 -5.02 -16.54 -4.91
N LYS A 190 -3.69 -16.60 -4.67
CA LYS A 190 -3.06 -17.79 -4.04
C LYS A 190 -3.48 -17.99 -2.59
N ASN A 191 -3.92 -16.94 -1.90
CA ASN A 191 -4.40 -17.04 -0.53
C ASN A 191 -5.54 -16.03 -0.28
N THR A 192 -6.76 -16.45 -0.58
CA THR A 192 -7.97 -15.64 -0.35
C THR A 192 -8.60 -15.88 1.02
N LYS A 193 -8.25 -16.97 1.71
CA LYS A 193 -8.91 -17.48 2.93
C LYS A 193 -9.03 -16.44 4.05
N ASP A 194 -8.01 -15.62 4.23
CA ASP A 194 -7.98 -14.61 5.29
C ASP A 194 -8.43 -13.22 4.83
N GLN A 195 -8.86 -13.09 3.58
CA GLN A 195 -9.39 -11.84 3.03
C GLN A 195 -10.84 -11.62 3.47
N GLY A 196 -11.22 -10.35 3.66
CA GLY A 196 -12.62 -9.94 3.84
C GLY A 196 -13.33 -9.81 2.49
N ASN A 197 -14.00 -8.68 2.25
CA ASN A 197 -14.60 -8.38 0.95
C ASN A 197 -13.52 -8.16 -0.12
N LEU A 198 -13.73 -8.76 -1.29
CA LEU A 198 -12.88 -8.60 -2.48
C LEU A 198 -13.64 -7.84 -3.55
N TYR A 199 -13.11 -6.67 -3.95
CA TYR A 199 -13.68 -5.79 -4.97
C TYR A 199 -12.87 -5.93 -6.26
N LEU A 200 -13.31 -6.78 -7.16
CA LEU A 200 -12.63 -7.15 -8.40
C LEU A 200 -13.55 -6.90 -9.62
N SER A 201 -14.44 -5.92 -9.49
CA SER A 201 -15.48 -5.62 -10.48
C SER A 201 -14.94 -5.17 -11.85
N SER A 202 -13.68 -4.76 -11.93
CA SER A 202 -13.04 -4.40 -13.21
C SER A 202 -12.46 -5.60 -13.97
N LEU A 203 -12.43 -6.79 -13.37
CA LEU A 203 -11.90 -7.97 -14.03
C LEU A 203 -12.91 -8.53 -15.02
N THR A 204 -12.48 -8.72 -16.26
CA THR A 204 -13.27 -9.33 -17.34
C THR A 204 -12.97 -10.81 -17.52
N SER A 205 -11.88 -11.32 -16.96
CA SER A 205 -11.48 -12.72 -16.97
C SER A 205 -10.71 -13.09 -15.71
N LEU A 206 -10.69 -14.36 -15.35
CA LEU A 206 -9.92 -14.92 -14.23
C LEU A 206 -8.85 -15.87 -14.76
N PRO A 207 -7.70 -16.01 -14.04
CA PRO A 207 -6.77 -17.10 -14.28
C PRO A 207 -7.44 -18.47 -14.01
N GLU A 208 -6.96 -19.50 -14.65
CA GLU A 208 -7.40 -20.86 -14.34
C GLU A 208 -6.99 -21.29 -12.93
N SER A 209 -7.73 -22.23 -12.37
CA SER A 209 -7.48 -22.88 -11.08
C SER A 209 -7.51 -21.92 -9.88
N VAL A 210 -8.25 -20.84 -9.98
CA VAL A 210 -8.46 -19.92 -8.86
C VAL A 210 -9.50 -20.47 -7.89
N LYS A 211 -9.21 -20.38 -6.59
CA LYS A 211 -10.15 -20.69 -5.51
C LYS A 211 -10.37 -19.44 -4.65
N PHE A 212 -11.62 -19.04 -4.52
CA PHE A 212 -12.02 -17.95 -3.64
C PHE A 212 -12.56 -18.56 -2.33
N GLU A 213 -11.84 -18.33 -1.23
CA GLU A 213 -12.20 -18.80 0.13
C GLU A 213 -12.35 -17.63 1.11
N ASN A 214 -12.56 -16.41 0.59
CA ASN A 214 -12.60 -15.20 1.41
C ASN A 214 -13.80 -15.19 2.37
N LYS A 215 -13.60 -14.57 3.53
CA LYS A 215 -14.61 -14.49 4.61
C LYS A 215 -15.74 -13.51 4.35
N GLY A 216 -15.64 -12.69 3.30
CA GLY A 216 -16.60 -11.66 2.94
C GLY A 216 -17.19 -11.85 1.55
N SER A 217 -17.79 -10.79 1.04
CA SER A 217 -18.38 -10.74 -0.30
C SER A 217 -17.32 -10.67 -1.40
N LEU A 218 -17.66 -11.19 -2.56
CA LEU A 218 -16.82 -11.18 -3.76
C LEU A 218 -17.56 -10.48 -4.89
N TYR A 219 -17.00 -9.39 -5.40
CA TYR A 219 -17.58 -8.55 -6.45
C TYR A 219 -16.77 -8.72 -7.75
N LEU A 220 -17.39 -9.37 -8.74
CA LEU A 220 -16.82 -9.68 -10.06
C LEU A 220 -17.81 -9.26 -11.17
N SER A 221 -18.47 -8.11 -11.00
CA SER A 221 -19.59 -7.67 -11.83
C SER A 221 -19.28 -7.46 -13.32
N SER A 222 -18.01 -7.32 -13.72
CA SER A 222 -17.62 -7.23 -15.14
C SER A 222 -17.08 -8.53 -15.74
N LEU A 223 -17.12 -9.63 -14.99
CA LEU A 223 -16.64 -10.92 -15.45
C LEU A 223 -17.60 -11.47 -16.49
N THR A 224 -17.11 -11.77 -17.70
CA THR A 224 -17.94 -12.23 -18.82
C THR A 224 -17.87 -13.74 -19.04
N SER A 225 -16.82 -14.39 -18.52
CA SER A 225 -16.63 -15.84 -18.63
C SER A 225 -15.92 -16.39 -17.40
N LEU A 226 -16.16 -17.65 -17.08
CA LEU A 226 -15.52 -18.38 -15.99
C LEU A 226 -14.69 -19.52 -16.57
N PRO A 227 -13.43 -19.69 -16.16
CA PRO A 227 -12.69 -20.95 -16.37
C PRO A 227 -13.37 -22.09 -15.58
N GLU A 228 -13.42 -23.30 -16.16
CA GLU A 228 -14.03 -24.51 -15.54
C GLU A 228 -13.42 -24.86 -14.18
N SER A 229 -12.17 -24.50 -13.96
CA SER A 229 -11.41 -24.84 -12.75
C SER A 229 -11.59 -23.85 -11.59
N VAL A 230 -12.37 -22.77 -11.77
CA VAL A 230 -12.61 -21.77 -10.72
C VAL A 230 -13.58 -22.29 -9.68
N LYS A 231 -13.24 -22.09 -8.39
CA LYS A 231 -14.10 -22.47 -7.26
C LYS A 231 -14.45 -21.26 -6.39
N PHE A 232 -15.71 -21.12 -6.04
CA PHE A 232 -16.25 -20.10 -5.16
C PHE A 232 -16.67 -20.74 -3.83
N GLU A 233 -15.90 -20.48 -2.79
CA GLU A 233 -16.18 -20.90 -1.40
C GLU A 233 -16.18 -19.68 -0.46
N ASN A 234 -16.44 -18.49 -1.00
CA ASN A 234 -16.55 -17.26 -0.23
C ASN A 234 -17.78 -17.31 0.69
N GLN A 235 -17.67 -16.67 1.88
CA GLN A 235 -18.73 -16.75 2.91
C GLN A 235 -19.81 -15.68 2.74
N GLY A 236 -19.56 -14.65 1.91
CA GLY A 236 -20.47 -13.54 1.68
C GLY A 236 -21.17 -13.60 0.31
N TYR A 237 -21.69 -12.45 -0.09
CA TYR A 237 -22.36 -12.28 -1.38
C TYR A 237 -21.38 -12.48 -2.55
N LEU A 238 -21.86 -13.08 -3.65
CA LEU A 238 -21.13 -13.25 -4.90
C LEU A 238 -21.84 -12.46 -6.01
N ASP A 239 -21.15 -11.48 -6.59
CA ASP A 239 -21.64 -10.67 -7.69
C ASP A 239 -20.98 -11.09 -9.02
N LEU A 240 -21.79 -11.65 -9.93
CA LEU A 240 -21.42 -12.10 -11.27
C LEU A 240 -22.38 -11.53 -12.33
N ASN A 241 -22.83 -10.29 -12.19
CA ASN A 241 -23.93 -9.71 -12.98
C ASN A 241 -23.70 -9.68 -14.49
N SER A 242 -22.45 -9.67 -14.98
CA SER A 242 -22.13 -9.67 -16.41
C SER A 242 -21.81 -11.03 -16.99
N LEU A 243 -21.92 -12.10 -16.19
CA LEU A 243 -21.59 -13.43 -16.65
C LEU A 243 -22.64 -13.92 -17.66
N ALA A 244 -22.20 -14.26 -18.88
CA ALA A 244 -23.10 -14.65 -19.97
C ALA A 244 -23.51 -16.13 -19.87
N SER A 245 -22.63 -16.99 -19.33
CA SER A 245 -22.88 -18.43 -19.16
C SER A 245 -22.02 -19.00 -18.04
N LEU A 246 -22.49 -20.04 -17.39
CA LEU A 246 -21.70 -20.88 -16.50
C LEU A 246 -20.95 -21.93 -17.32
N PRO A 247 -19.76 -22.35 -16.89
CA PRO A 247 -19.09 -23.53 -17.45
C PRO A 247 -20.00 -24.76 -17.27
N GLU A 248 -19.90 -25.72 -18.22
CA GLU A 248 -20.62 -26.99 -18.17
C GLU A 248 -20.15 -27.89 -17.03
#